data_183a87d8c8932d8eef5a67ed8c6fc972
#
_entry.id   183a87d8c8932d8eef5a67ed8c6fc972
#
_cell.length_a   1.000
_cell.length_b   1.000
_cell.length_c   1.000
_cell.angle_alpha   90.00
_cell.angle_beta   90.00
_cell.angle_gamma   90.00
#
_symmetry.space_group_name_H-M   'P 1'
#
loop_
_entity.id
_entity.type
_entity.pdbx_description
1 polymer ?
#
loop_
_entity_poly.entity_id
_entity_poly.type
_entity_poly.pdbx_seq_one_letter_code
_entity_poly.pdbx_strand_id
1 'polypeptide(L)'
;MYKRQIDNRVNEDRETEIEEIMEIIKGPDFPTGASILGTAGINEAYRTGRGKIKVRAVSEIEPMANGKQRIVVTELPYMVNKAKLIQKIAELVKEKKIEGITALRDESSREGMRIVIELRKDCNANIVLNQLYKHTQMQDTFGVIMLALVDGQPMVLNLLQMLGYYIKHQEEVVTRRTKFDLNKAEDRAHILEGLLIALDNIDEVIHIIRSSKSVADAKLASVSYTHLRAHETKANL
;
A
#
# COMPACT_ATOMS: atom_id res chain seq x y z
N MET A 1 7.83 10.16 2.57
CA MET A 1 6.63 10.25 3.39
C MET A 1 6.96 10.16 4.88
N TYR A 2 7.04 8.96 5.44
CA TYR A 2 7.46 8.74 6.84
C TYR A 2 8.87 9.25 7.16
N LYS A 3 9.75 9.38 6.17
CA LYS A 3 11.09 9.95 6.35
C LYS A 3 11.04 11.36 6.98
N ARG A 4 10.10 12.22 6.55
CA ARG A 4 9.93 13.57 7.13
C ARG A 4 9.59 13.52 8.62
N GLN A 5 8.74 12.58 9.06
CA GLN A 5 8.42 12.40 10.49
C GLN A 5 9.65 11.93 11.28
N ILE A 6 10.44 11.01 10.71
CA ILE A 6 11.68 10.54 11.33
C ILE A 6 12.69 11.69 11.42
N ASP A 7 12.90 12.44 10.33
CA ASP A 7 13.83 13.57 10.29
C ASP A 7 13.47 14.64 11.33
N ASN A 8 12.18 15.03 11.41
CA ASN A 8 11.71 15.99 12.39
C ASN A 8 11.92 15.51 13.84
N ARG A 9 11.61 14.24 14.12
CA ARG A 9 11.75 13.67 15.45
C ARG A 9 13.19 13.46 15.88
N VAL A 10 14.06 13.00 14.95
CA VAL A 10 15.47 12.67 15.25
C VAL A 10 16.38 13.88 15.18
N ASN A 11 16.19 14.72 14.17
CA ASN A 11 17.13 15.83 13.88
C ASN A 11 16.63 17.17 14.42
N GLU A 12 15.34 17.39 14.52
CA GLU A 12 14.72 18.66 14.92
C GLU A 12 14.03 18.60 16.29
N ASP A 13 13.93 17.41 16.90
CA ASP A 13 13.26 17.12 18.19
C ASP A 13 11.86 17.74 18.30
N ARG A 14 11.11 17.65 17.21
CA ARG A 14 9.74 18.15 17.12
C ARG A 14 8.76 17.16 16.48
N GLU A 15 7.51 17.32 16.78
CA GLU A 15 6.46 16.59 16.08
C GLU A 15 6.20 17.16 14.68
N THR A 16 5.79 16.31 13.77
CA THR A 16 5.45 16.70 12.39
C THR A 16 4.00 17.15 12.33
N GLU A 17 3.74 18.29 11.73
CA GLU A 17 2.38 18.77 11.46
C GLU A 17 1.82 18.11 10.19
N ILE A 18 0.47 18.03 10.14
CA ILE A 18 -0.21 17.38 9.01
C ILE A 18 -0.01 18.16 7.71
N GLU A 19 0.15 19.46 7.80
CA GLU A 19 0.41 20.38 6.70
C GLU A 19 1.70 19.99 5.95
N GLU A 20 2.75 19.68 6.67
CA GLU A 20 4.03 19.24 6.08
C GLU A 20 3.91 17.93 5.31
N ILE A 21 3.05 17.03 5.80
CA ILE A 21 2.76 15.77 5.09
C ILE A 21 1.92 16.04 3.84
N MET A 22 0.97 16.96 3.91
CA MET A 22 0.11 17.33 2.78
C MET A 22 0.86 18.06 1.67
N GLU A 23 1.95 18.75 1.96
CA GLU A 23 2.86 19.29 0.94
C GLU A 23 3.51 18.20 0.10
N ILE A 24 3.80 17.05 0.71
CA ILE A 24 4.42 15.90 0.05
C ILE A 24 3.36 15.02 -0.62
N ILE A 25 2.24 14.76 0.07
CA ILE A 25 1.14 13.89 -0.40
C ILE A 25 -0.03 14.77 -0.79
N LYS A 26 -0.04 15.21 -2.03
CA LYS A 26 -1.05 16.15 -2.53
C LYS A 26 -2.45 15.56 -2.67
N GLY A 27 -2.58 14.25 -2.79
CA GLY A 27 -3.86 13.56 -2.94
C GLY A 27 -3.73 12.06 -3.02
N PRO A 28 -4.85 11.33 -2.92
CA PRO A 28 -4.89 9.90 -3.16
C PRO A 28 -4.69 9.60 -4.64
N ASP A 29 -4.15 8.42 -4.94
CA ASP A 29 -4.06 7.87 -6.28
C ASP A 29 -5.12 6.77 -6.46
N PHE A 30 -5.75 6.75 -7.64
CA PHE A 30 -6.76 5.75 -7.99
C PHE A 30 -6.25 4.88 -9.12
N PRO A 31 -6.45 3.54 -9.04
CA PRO A 31 -5.96 2.60 -10.05
C PRO A 31 -6.59 2.80 -11.44
N THR A 32 -7.74 3.47 -11.51
CA THR A 32 -8.44 3.80 -12.77
C THR A 32 -8.12 5.18 -13.31
N GLY A 33 -7.17 5.91 -12.69
CA GLY A 33 -6.87 7.30 -13.03
C GLY A 33 -8.01 8.25 -12.66
N ALA A 34 -8.42 9.07 -13.60
CA ALA A 34 -9.42 10.14 -13.47
C ALA A 34 -8.91 11.39 -12.73
N SER A 35 -9.64 12.47 -12.84
CA SER A 35 -9.27 13.78 -12.28
C SER A 35 -10.02 14.07 -10.99
N ILE A 36 -9.30 14.49 -9.95
CA ILE A 36 -9.89 14.97 -8.70
C ILE A 36 -10.22 16.45 -8.83
N LEU A 37 -11.44 16.83 -8.44
CA LEU A 37 -11.92 18.20 -8.51
C LEU A 37 -11.82 18.89 -7.15
N GLY A 38 -10.85 19.80 -7.06
CA GLY A 38 -10.60 20.58 -5.85
C GLY A 38 -9.88 19.81 -4.76
N THR A 39 -9.39 20.52 -3.75
CA THR A 39 -8.58 19.96 -2.64
C THR A 39 -9.33 19.87 -1.32
N ALA A 40 -10.51 20.48 -1.20
CA ALA A 40 -11.26 20.56 0.06
C ALA A 40 -11.56 19.16 0.64
N GLY A 41 -12.04 18.22 -0.19
CA GLY A 41 -12.33 16.86 0.25
C GLY A 41 -11.08 16.05 0.62
N ILE A 42 -9.94 16.32 -0.02
CA ILE A 42 -8.65 15.73 0.33
C ILE A 42 -8.21 16.23 1.70
N ASN A 43 -8.25 17.55 1.91
CA ASN A 43 -7.88 18.18 3.17
C ASN A 43 -8.72 17.66 4.32
N GLU A 44 -10.03 17.53 4.12
CA GLU A 44 -10.95 16.97 5.10
C GLU A 44 -10.58 15.51 5.42
N ALA A 45 -10.38 14.67 4.39
CA ALA A 45 -10.03 13.27 4.56
C ALA A 45 -8.71 13.09 5.32
N TYR A 46 -7.68 13.86 4.98
CA TYR A 46 -6.36 13.73 5.59
C TYR A 46 -6.33 14.21 7.04
N ARG A 47 -7.12 15.23 7.40
CA ARG A 47 -7.20 15.76 8.77
C ARG A 47 -8.09 14.94 9.69
N THR A 48 -9.18 14.37 9.15
CA THR A 48 -10.21 13.72 9.99
C THR A 48 -10.30 12.21 9.80
N GLY A 49 -9.65 11.67 8.76
CA GLY A 49 -9.82 10.28 8.34
C GLY A 49 -11.09 10.04 7.52
N ARG A 50 -11.91 11.06 7.29
CA ARG A 50 -13.13 10.99 6.48
C ARG A 50 -13.24 12.20 5.57
N GLY A 51 -13.72 12.01 4.33
CA GLY A 51 -13.89 13.10 3.40
C GLY A 51 -14.66 12.69 2.15
N LYS A 52 -15.07 13.68 1.36
CA LYS A 52 -15.79 13.48 0.10
C LYS A 52 -14.98 14.10 -1.04
N ILE A 53 -14.41 13.24 -1.89
CA ILE A 53 -13.59 13.64 -3.02
C ILE A 53 -14.42 13.53 -4.30
N LYS A 54 -14.57 14.64 -5.04
CA LYS A 54 -15.20 14.61 -6.35
C LYS A 54 -14.19 14.13 -7.38
N VAL A 55 -14.54 13.06 -8.10
CA VAL A 55 -13.71 12.47 -9.15
C VAL A 55 -14.46 12.55 -10.47
N ARG A 56 -13.75 12.97 -11.52
CA ARG A 56 -14.30 13.17 -12.85
C ARG A 56 -13.51 12.36 -13.88
N ALA A 57 -14.20 11.74 -14.81
CA ALA A 57 -13.65 11.06 -15.96
C ALA A 57 -12.74 11.98 -16.77
N VAL A 58 -11.64 11.44 -17.30
CA VAL A 58 -10.82 12.15 -18.28
C VAL A 58 -11.47 11.98 -19.64
N SER A 59 -11.73 13.10 -20.31
CA SER A 59 -12.37 13.11 -21.59
C SER A 59 -11.82 14.22 -22.50
N GLU A 60 -11.72 13.93 -23.77
CA GLU A 60 -11.27 14.85 -24.80
C GLU A 60 -12.33 15.00 -25.88
N ILE A 61 -12.40 16.20 -26.47
CA ILE A 61 -13.30 16.49 -27.59
C ILE A 61 -12.46 16.47 -28.87
N GLU A 62 -12.71 15.47 -29.70
CA GLU A 62 -12.01 15.29 -30.97
C GLU A 62 -12.88 15.73 -32.14
N PRO A 63 -12.34 16.46 -33.13
CA PRO A 63 -13.06 16.77 -34.37
C PRO A 63 -13.18 15.50 -35.23
N MET A 64 -14.30 15.39 -35.95
CA MET A 64 -14.56 14.34 -36.93
C MET A 64 -14.72 14.95 -38.33
N ALA A 65 -14.70 14.07 -39.34
CA ALA A 65 -15.05 14.46 -40.70
C ALA A 65 -16.42 15.15 -40.77
N ASN A 66 -16.60 16.02 -41.74
CA ASN A 66 -17.84 16.79 -41.97
C ASN A 66 -18.23 17.76 -40.84
N GLY A 67 -17.29 18.19 -40.02
CA GLY A 67 -17.53 19.20 -38.96
C GLY A 67 -18.34 18.67 -37.78
N LYS A 68 -18.43 17.36 -37.61
CA LYS A 68 -18.93 16.72 -36.39
C LYS A 68 -17.86 16.69 -35.32
N GLN A 69 -18.28 16.46 -34.09
CA GLN A 69 -17.39 16.25 -32.93
C GLN A 69 -17.72 14.95 -32.23
N ARG A 70 -16.73 14.38 -31.55
CA ARG A 70 -16.90 13.23 -30.64
C ARG A 70 -16.26 13.52 -29.29
N ILE A 71 -16.85 13.00 -28.24
CA ILE A 71 -16.27 12.98 -26.90
C ILE A 71 -15.64 11.60 -26.73
N VAL A 72 -14.37 11.57 -26.39
CA VAL A 72 -13.61 10.35 -26.11
C VAL A 72 -13.30 10.33 -24.62
N VAL A 73 -13.69 9.26 -23.93
CA VAL A 73 -13.44 9.07 -22.50
C VAL A 73 -12.39 8.00 -22.36
N THR A 74 -11.28 8.34 -21.71
CA THR A 74 -10.12 7.44 -21.52
C THR A 74 -9.95 6.94 -20.11
N GLU A 75 -10.50 7.66 -19.11
CA GLU A 75 -10.44 7.27 -17.70
C GLU A 75 -11.77 7.49 -17.01
N LEU A 76 -12.14 6.61 -16.08
CA LEU A 76 -13.37 6.69 -15.31
C LEU A 76 -13.09 6.81 -13.82
N PRO A 77 -14.00 7.44 -13.05
CA PRO A 77 -13.90 7.44 -11.60
C PRO A 77 -13.82 6.01 -11.04
N TYR A 78 -13.05 5.86 -9.97
CA TYR A 78 -12.89 4.56 -9.31
C TYR A 78 -14.23 3.97 -8.89
N MET A 79 -14.37 2.64 -9.00
CA MET A 79 -15.59 1.85 -8.75
C MET A 79 -16.75 2.08 -9.76
N VAL A 80 -16.59 2.88 -10.79
CA VAL A 80 -17.59 3.02 -11.84
C VAL A 80 -17.51 1.85 -12.83
N ASN A 81 -18.64 1.16 -13.02
CA ASN A 81 -18.73 0.09 -14.00
C ASN A 81 -18.99 0.66 -15.40
N LYS A 82 -18.05 0.46 -16.33
CA LYS A 82 -18.07 0.97 -17.71
C LYS A 82 -19.36 0.57 -18.46
N ALA A 83 -19.74 -0.69 -18.41
CA ALA A 83 -20.91 -1.18 -19.13
C ALA A 83 -22.21 -0.56 -18.61
N LYS A 84 -22.37 -0.45 -17.29
CA LYS A 84 -23.51 0.24 -16.67
C LYS A 84 -23.54 1.72 -17.00
N LEU A 85 -22.39 2.38 -17.07
CA LEU A 85 -22.28 3.78 -17.46
C LEU A 85 -22.76 3.97 -18.91
N ILE A 86 -22.30 3.13 -19.85
CA ILE A 86 -22.72 3.17 -21.26
C ILE A 86 -24.23 2.95 -21.39
N GLN A 87 -24.79 1.96 -20.69
CA GLN A 87 -26.23 1.73 -20.65
C GLN A 87 -26.99 2.95 -20.12
N LYS A 88 -26.51 3.55 -19.03
CA LYS A 88 -27.13 4.76 -18.46
C LYS A 88 -27.13 5.94 -19.42
N ILE A 89 -26.03 6.15 -20.14
CA ILE A 89 -25.96 7.18 -21.19
C ILE A 89 -26.99 6.90 -22.28
N ALA A 90 -27.09 5.67 -22.78
CA ALA A 90 -28.07 5.27 -23.79
C ALA A 90 -29.52 5.48 -23.32
N GLU A 91 -29.84 5.14 -22.05
CA GLU A 91 -31.14 5.40 -21.45
C GLU A 91 -31.46 6.92 -21.43
N LEU A 92 -30.53 7.77 -21.00
CA LEU A 92 -30.71 9.22 -20.93
C LEU A 92 -30.92 9.85 -22.33
N VAL A 93 -30.29 9.30 -23.36
CA VAL A 93 -30.52 9.68 -24.75
C VAL A 93 -31.92 9.26 -25.20
N LYS A 94 -32.36 8.02 -24.90
CA LYS A 94 -33.70 7.52 -25.22
C LYS A 94 -34.80 8.32 -24.52
N GLU A 95 -34.56 8.69 -23.26
CA GLU A 95 -35.47 9.54 -22.46
C GLU A 95 -35.43 11.03 -22.86
N LYS A 96 -34.61 11.40 -23.86
CA LYS A 96 -34.41 12.79 -24.31
C LYS A 96 -33.93 13.75 -23.21
N LYS A 97 -33.28 13.22 -22.17
CA LYS A 97 -32.65 14.05 -21.12
C LYS A 97 -31.30 14.60 -21.55
N ILE A 98 -30.62 13.90 -22.45
CA ILE A 98 -29.40 14.36 -23.11
C ILE A 98 -29.65 14.26 -24.62
N GLU A 99 -29.60 15.40 -25.28
CA GLU A 99 -29.78 15.48 -26.73
C GLU A 99 -28.43 15.65 -27.43
N GLY A 100 -28.42 15.37 -28.74
CA GLY A 100 -27.25 15.62 -29.58
C GLY A 100 -26.28 14.47 -29.73
N ILE A 101 -26.49 13.34 -29.05
CA ILE A 101 -25.68 12.12 -29.20
C ILE A 101 -26.28 11.30 -30.37
N THR A 102 -25.42 10.90 -31.33
CA THR A 102 -25.79 10.10 -32.50
C THR A 102 -25.33 8.67 -32.42
N ALA A 103 -24.18 8.41 -31.79
CA ALA A 103 -23.68 7.07 -31.59
C ALA A 103 -22.92 6.98 -30.28
N LEU A 104 -22.92 5.80 -29.66
CA LEU A 104 -22.20 5.47 -28.44
C LEU A 104 -21.52 4.12 -28.66
N ARG A 105 -20.20 4.10 -28.56
CA ARG A 105 -19.41 2.88 -28.80
C ARG A 105 -18.37 2.70 -27.70
N ASP A 106 -18.12 1.44 -27.38
CA ASP A 106 -16.98 1.00 -26.58
C ASP A 106 -15.88 0.53 -27.52
N GLU A 107 -14.83 1.31 -27.64
CA GLU A 107 -13.66 1.03 -28.48
C GLU A 107 -12.44 0.62 -27.61
N SER A 108 -12.70 0.21 -26.36
CA SER A 108 -11.62 -0.22 -25.44
C SER A 108 -10.88 -1.44 -25.98
N SER A 109 -9.56 -1.41 -25.88
CA SER A 109 -8.66 -2.46 -26.38
C SER A 109 -7.60 -2.80 -25.33
N ARG A 110 -6.57 -3.55 -25.73
CA ARG A 110 -5.40 -3.82 -24.89
C ARG A 110 -4.56 -2.56 -24.62
N GLU A 111 -4.70 -1.53 -25.43
CA GLU A 111 -4.01 -0.24 -25.28
C GLU A 111 -4.65 0.65 -24.20
N GLY A 112 -5.89 0.35 -23.82
CA GLY A 112 -6.59 1.09 -22.77
C GLY A 112 -8.09 1.18 -22.96
N MET A 113 -8.71 1.90 -22.03
CA MET A 113 -10.14 2.18 -22.08
C MET A 113 -10.41 3.32 -23.06
N ARG A 114 -11.42 3.15 -23.91
CA ARG A 114 -11.87 4.17 -24.87
C ARG A 114 -13.38 4.07 -25.08
N ILE A 115 -14.13 5.03 -24.56
CA ILE A 115 -15.56 5.18 -24.82
C ILE A 115 -15.73 6.35 -25.79
N VAL A 116 -16.39 6.12 -26.91
CA VAL A 116 -16.59 7.14 -27.95
C VAL A 116 -18.06 7.51 -28.02
N ILE A 117 -18.34 8.82 -27.87
CA ILE A 117 -19.67 9.42 -27.92
C ILE A 117 -19.69 10.39 -29.10
N GLU A 118 -20.35 10.02 -30.19
CA GLU A 118 -20.47 10.88 -31.37
C GLU A 118 -21.63 11.88 -31.24
N LEU A 119 -21.39 13.09 -31.67
CA LEU A 119 -22.35 14.18 -31.56
C LEU A 119 -22.89 14.61 -32.93
N ARG A 120 -24.08 15.19 -32.92
CA ARG A 120 -24.62 15.91 -34.10
C ARG A 120 -23.78 17.16 -34.38
N LYS A 121 -23.78 17.58 -35.64
CA LYS A 121 -23.01 18.75 -36.10
C LYS A 121 -23.46 20.06 -35.43
N ASP A 122 -24.74 20.19 -35.13
CA ASP A 122 -25.41 21.36 -34.56
C ASP A 122 -25.32 21.44 -33.02
N CYS A 123 -24.66 20.48 -32.37
CA CYS A 123 -24.55 20.41 -30.92
C CYS A 123 -23.19 20.90 -30.42
N ASN A 124 -23.22 21.64 -29.31
CA ASN A 124 -22.01 22.04 -28.61
C ASN A 124 -21.51 20.88 -27.69
N ALA A 125 -20.35 20.34 -27.99
CA ALA A 125 -19.78 19.20 -27.25
C ALA A 125 -19.58 19.48 -25.76
N ASN A 126 -19.22 20.71 -25.38
CA ASN A 126 -19.02 21.07 -23.97
C ASN A 126 -20.35 21.06 -23.18
N ILE A 127 -21.47 21.45 -23.83
CA ILE A 127 -22.80 21.41 -23.19
C ILE A 127 -23.18 19.94 -22.94
N VAL A 128 -23.04 19.10 -23.97
CA VAL A 128 -23.32 17.66 -23.82
C VAL A 128 -22.43 17.01 -22.77
N LEU A 129 -21.14 17.32 -22.76
CA LEU A 129 -20.19 16.82 -21.77
C LEU A 129 -20.57 17.24 -20.33
N ASN A 130 -20.99 18.50 -20.15
CA ASN A 130 -21.45 18.96 -18.84
C ASN A 130 -22.75 18.26 -18.38
N GLN A 131 -23.67 17.97 -19.32
CA GLN A 131 -24.86 17.17 -19.03
C GLN A 131 -24.50 15.72 -18.63
N LEU A 132 -23.53 15.11 -19.31
CA LEU A 132 -23.00 13.79 -18.97
C LEU A 132 -22.42 13.79 -17.55
N TYR A 133 -21.60 14.77 -17.19
CA TYR A 133 -21.07 14.88 -15.81
C TYR A 133 -22.16 15.07 -14.76
N LYS A 134 -23.24 15.78 -15.10
CA LYS A 134 -24.36 16.04 -14.17
C LYS A 134 -25.26 14.83 -13.95
N HIS A 135 -25.52 14.05 -14.99
CA HIS A 135 -26.55 13.01 -14.99
C HIS A 135 -26.02 11.58 -14.97
N THR A 136 -24.69 11.39 -15.04
CA THR A 136 -24.06 10.07 -15.06
C THR A 136 -22.88 9.99 -14.11
N GLN A 137 -22.37 8.78 -13.90
CA GLN A 137 -21.18 8.53 -13.10
C GLN A 137 -19.86 8.88 -13.81
N MET A 138 -19.90 9.65 -14.92
CA MET A 138 -18.70 10.30 -15.44
C MET A 138 -18.11 11.32 -14.46
N GLN A 139 -18.91 11.82 -13.53
CA GLN A 139 -18.47 12.51 -12.33
C GLN A 139 -19.18 11.91 -11.14
N ASP A 140 -18.43 11.48 -10.15
CA ASP A 140 -18.98 10.90 -8.94
C ASP A 140 -18.23 11.37 -7.70
N THR A 141 -18.80 11.13 -6.52
CA THR A 141 -18.20 11.49 -5.24
C THR A 141 -17.68 10.23 -4.56
N PHE A 142 -16.38 10.16 -4.38
CA PHE A 142 -15.75 9.09 -3.64
C PHE A 142 -15.72 9.43 -2.14
N GLY A 143 -16.37 8.61 -1.33
CA GLY A 143 -16.36 8.73 0.14
C GLY A 143 -15.10 8.08 0.71
N VAL A 144 -14.18 8.91 1.22
CA VAL A 144 -12.97 8.43 1.88
C VAL A 144 -13.29 8.05 3.32
N ILE A 145 -12.89 6.85 3.73
CA ILE A 145 -12.86 6.40 5.12
C ILE A 145 -11.51 5.72 5.34
N MET A 146 -10.63 6.35 6.11
CA MET A 146 -9.30 5.85 6.38
C MET A 146 -9.34 4.90 7.59
N LEU A 147 -9.89 3.70 7.35
CA LEU A 147 -10.03 2.66 8.37
C LEU A 147 -8.77 1.78 8.40
N ALA A 148 -8.22 1.59 9.60
CA ALA A 148 -7.10 0.68 9.83
C ALA A 148 -7.31 -0.15 11.10
N LEU A 149 -6.59 -1.27 11.19
CA LEU A 149 -6.51 -2.06 12.42
C LEU A 149 -5.30 -1.60 13.24
N VAL A 150 -5.55 -1.14 14.46
CA VAL A 150 -4.52 -0.78 15.43
C VAL A 150 -4.68 -1.70 16.64
N ASP A 151 -3.66 -2.50 16.93
CA ASP A 151 -3.68 -3.50 18.00
C ASP A 151 -4.91 -4.44 17.94
N GLY A 152 -5.33 -4.81 16.71
CA GLY A 152 -6.50 -5.65 16.46
C GLY A 152 -7.85 -4.92 16.53
N GLN A 153 -7.88 -3.62 16.82
CA GLN A 153 -9.10 -2.80 16.89
C GLN A 153 -9.26 -1.96 15.61
N PRO A 154 -10.45 -1.93 14.99
CA PRO A 154 -10.72 -1.06 13.84
C PRO A 154 -10.84 0.40 14.28
N MET A 155 -10.02 1.27 13.74
CA MET A 155 -10.01 2.70 14.03
C MET A 155 -9.99 3.53 12.75
N VAL A 156 -10.75 4.63 12.75
CA VAL A 156 -10.63 5.65 11.71
C VAL A 156 -9.51 6.59 12.09
N LEU A 157 -8.48 6.67 11.26
CA LEU A 157 -7.27 7.44 11.52
C LEU A 157 -7.13 8.58 10.52
N ASN A 158 -6.54 9.68 10.94
CA ASN A 158 -6.05 10.69 10.01
C ASN A 158 -4.71 10.26 9.36
N LEU A 159 -4.27 10.98 8.34
CA LEU A 159 -3.06 10.60 7.61
C LEU A 159 -1.81 10.59 8.50
N LEU A 160 -1.68 11.58 9.38
CA LEU A 160 -0.55 11.68 10.31
C LEU A 160 -0.50 10.49 11.28
N GLN A 161 -1.66 10.11 11.83
CA GLN A 161 -1.79 8.96 12.72
C GLN A 161 -1.44 7.65 12.01
N MET A 162 -1.92 7.45 10.77
CA MET A 162 -1.57 6.26 9.97
C MET A 162 -0.06 6.11 9.78
N LEU A 163 0.61 7.20 9.43
CA LEU A 163 2.06 7.21 9.26
C LEU A 163 2.79 6.98 10.59
N GLY A 164 2.28 7.55 11.68
CA GLY A 164 2.82 7.34 13.04
C GLY A 164 2.76 5.88 13.47
N TYR A 165 1.62 5.22 13.30
CA TYR A 165 1.47 3.79 13.58
C TYR A 165 2.34 2.92 12.68
N TYR A 166 2.50 3.30 11.41
CA TYR A 166 3.42 2.61 10.51
C TYR A 166 4.88 2.70 10.96
N ILE A 167 5.35 3.88 11.40
CA ILE A 167 6.71 4.06 11.95
C ILE A 167 6.89 3.18 13.19
N LYS A 168 5.94 3.24 14.13
CA LYS A 168 5.98 2.40 15.34
C LYS A 168 6.09 0.91 14.99
N HIS A 169 5.28 0.45 14.03
CA HIS A 169 5.36 -0.93 13.56
C HIS A 169 6.72 -1.28 12.96
N GLN A 170 7.33 -0.37 12.18
CA GLN A 170 8.68 -0.57 11.64
C GLN A 170 9.73 -0.69 12.75
N GLU A 171 9.67 0.18 13.76
CA GLU A 171 10.55 0.11 14.93
C GLU A 171 10.43 -1.24 15.65
N GLU A 172 9.22 -1.73 15.89
CA GLU A 172 8.96 -3.02 16.52
C GLU A 172 9.49 -4.20 15.69
N VAL A 173 9.30 -4.16 14.36
CA VAL A 173 9.79 -5.21 13.45
C VAL A 173 11.31 -5.25 13.44
N VAL A 174 11.97 -4.10 13.32
CA VAL A 174 13.43 -4.02 13.33
C VAL A 174 13.99 -4.50 14.66
N THR A 175 13.39 -4.07 15.77
CA THR A 175 13.80 -4.50 17.13
C THR A 175 13.68 -6.01 17.30
N ARG A 176 12.54 -6.61 16.90
CA ARG A 176 12.35 -8.07 16.98
C ARG A 176 13.34 -8.84 16.11
N ARG A 177 13.60 -8.38 14.89
CA ARG A 177 14.59 -9.00 14.00
C ARG A 177 15.99 -8.94 14.60
N THR A 178 16.41 -7.75 15.04
CA THR A 178 17.75 -7.59 15.65
C THR A 178 17.91 -8.43 16.90
N LYS A 179 16.87 -8.54 17.74
CA LYS A 179 16.89 -9.39 18.94
C LYS A 179 16.99 -10.87 18.58
N PHE A 180 16.30 -11.32 17.52
CA PHE A 180 16.44 -12.68 17.02
C PHE A 180 17.86 -12.98 16.52
N ASP A 181 18.43 -12.05 15.73
CA ASP A 181 19.79 -12.19 15.20
C ASP A 181 20.84 -12.18 16.33
N LEU A 182 20.63 -11.35 17.37
CA LEU A 182 21.46 -11.32 18.55
C LEU A 182 21.45 -12.66 19.28
N ASN A 183 20.28 -13.18 19.62
CA ASN A 183 20.16 -14.49 20.31
C ASN A 183 20.86 -15.59 19.51
N LYS A 184 20.69 -15.61 18.18
CA LYS A 184 21.36 -16.58 17.31
C LYS A 184 22.89 -16.43 17.33
N ALA A 185 23.40 -15.20 17.40
CA ALA A 185 24.82 -14.94 17.51
C ALA A 185 25.38 -15.35 18.89
N GLU A 186 24.63 -15.08 19.96
CA GLU A 186 24.96 -15.48 21.33
C GLU A 186 24.99 -17.01 21.46
N ASP A 187 24.00 -17.71 20.93
CA ASP A 187 24.01 -19.20 20.90
C ASP A 187 25.25 -19.73 20.16
N ARG A 188 25.65 -19.10 19.06
CA ARG A 188 26.87 -19.49 18.33
C ARG A 188 28.14 -19.16 19.08
N ALA A 189 28.22 -18.00 19.74
CA ALA A 189 29.35 -17.61 20.58
C ALA A 189 29.54 -18.61 21.73
N HIS A 190 28.42 -18.97 22.40
CA HIS A 190 28.44 -19.97 23.48
C HIS A 190 29.02 -21.33 23.04
N ILE A 191 28.64 -21.80 21.84
CA ILE A 191 29.23 -23.07 21.29
C ILE A 191 30.72 -22.89 21.03
N LEU A 192 31.16 -21.76 20.48
CA LEU A 192 32.59 -21.51 20.20
C LEU A 192 33.41 -21.39 21.48
N GLU A 193 32.88 -20.74 22.51
CA GLU A 193 33.52 -20.66 23.83
C GLU A 193 33.72 -22.06 24.44
N GLY A 194 32.69 -22.90 24.39
CA GLY A 194 32.79 -24.27 24.83
C GLY A 194 33.82 -25.11 24.05
N LEU A 195 33.93 -24.87 22.73
CA LEU A 195 34.96 -25.53 21.92
C LEU A 195 36.36 -25.01 22.23
N LEU A 196 36.54 -23.74 22.56
CA LEU A 196 37.84 -23.21 23.03
C LEU A 196 38.27 -23.87 24.34
N ILE A 197 37.36 -23.98 25.32
CA ILE A 197 37.63 -24.68 26.58
C ILE A 197 38.05 -26.13 26.31
N ALA A 198 37.38 -26.84 25.38
CA ALA A 198 37.73 -28.19 25.01
C ALA A 198 39.11 -28.30 24.32
N LEU A 199 39.50 -27.33 23.51
CA LEU A 199 40.81 -27.27 22.84
C LEU A 199 41.95 -26.97 23.82
N ASP A 200 41.73 -26.05 24.77
CA ASP A 200 42.70 -25.70 25.79
C ASP A 200 43.00 -26.88 26.74
N ASN A 201 42.07 -27.86 26.86
CA ASN A 201 42.17 -29.03 27.74
C ASN A 201 41.94 -30.35 26.96
N ILE A 202 42.51 -30.43 25.75
CA ILE A 202 42.19 -31.50 24.80
C ILE A 202 42.53 -32.89 25.31
N ASP A 203 43.63 -33.05 26.05
CA ASP A 203 44.02 -34.34 26.60
C ASP A 203 43.01 -34.88 27.63
N GLU A 204 42.45 -33.99 28.44
CA GLU A 204 41.44 -34.33 29.43
C GLU A 204 40.09 -34.67 28.78
N VAL A 205 39.71 -33.95 27.74
CA VAL A 205 38.50 -34.26 26.92
C VAL A 205 38.63 -35.62 26.25
N ILE A 206 39.81 -35.94 25.69
CA ILE A 206 40.10 -37.27 25.11
C ILE A 206 40.01 -38.36 26.16
N HIS A 207 40.55 -38.12 27.36
CA HIS A 207 40.48 -39.07 28.47
C HIS A 207 39.02 -39.33 28.89
N ILE A 208 38.19 -38.28 29.01
CA ILE A 208 36.77 -38.40 29.33
C ILE A 208 36.01 -39.24 28.28
N ILE A 209 36.25 -38.97 27.00
CA ILE A 209 35.60 -39.72 25.91
C ILE A 209 36.02 -41.21 25.93
N ARG A 210 37.32 -41.49 26.09
CA ARG A 210 37.85 -42.87 26.07
C ARG A 210 37.48 -43.67 27.30
N SER A 211 37.34 -43.05 28.48
CA SER A 211 36.97 -43.70 29.73
C SER A 211 35.48 -43.94 29.87
N SER A 212 34.64 -43.29 29.06
CA SER A 212 33.20 -43.41 29.11
C SER A 212 32.72 -44.77 28.58
N LYS A 213 31.75 -45.40 29.28
CA LYS A 213 31.19 -46.70 28.89
C LYS A 213 30.20 -46.65 27.74
N SER A 214 29.61 -45.51 27.50
CA SER A 214 28.65 -45.25 26.41
C SER A 214 28.77 -43.86 25.81
N VAL A 215 28.27 -43.68 24.59
CA VAL A 215 28.23 -42.37 23.94
C VAL A 215 27.39 -41.37 24.75
N ALA A 216 26.36 -41.84 25.45
CA ALA A 216 25.52 -40.97 26.28
C ALA A 216 26.31 -40.47 27.51
N ASP A 217 27.10 -41.34 28.17
CA ASP A 217 27.93 -40.94 29.31
C ASP A 217 29.04 -39.99 28.88
N ALA A 218 29.69 -40.24 27.73
CA ALA A 218 30.70 -39.35 27.18
C ALA A 218 30.16 -37.96 26.90
N LYS A 219 28.94 -37.86 26.33
CA LYS A 219 28.29 -36.59 26.10
C LYS A 219 27.96 -35.81 27.36
N LEU A 220 27.40 -36.48 28.37
CA LEU A 220 27.08 -35.87 29.66
C LEU A 220 28.36 -35.37 30.37
N ALA A 221 29.42 -36.17 30.39
CA ALA A 221 30.68 -35.77 31.01
C ALA A 221 31.35 -34.58 30.23
N SER A 222 31.32 -34.61 28.89
CA SER A 222 31.86 -33.50 28.07
C SER A 222 31.05 -32.21 28.21
N VAL A 223 29.71 -32.33 28.31
CA VAL A 223 28.82 -31.16 28.57
C VAL A 223 29.13 -30.52 29.92
N SER A 224 29.31 -31.36 30.96
CA SER A 224 29.65 -30.86 32.30
C SER A 224 31.00 -30.15 32.32
N TYR A 225 31.97 -30.62 31.54
CA TYR A 225 33.32 -30.06 31.47
C TYR A 225 33.37 -28.74 30.65
N THR A 226 32.69 -28.70 29.50
CA THR A 226 32.72 -27.56 28.59
C THR A 226 31.54 -26.58 28.78
N HIS A 227 30.61 -26.90 29.68
CA HIS A 227 29.33 -26.18 29.88
C HIS A 227 28.43 -26.09 28.63
N LEU A 228 28.67 -26.94 27.61
CA LEU A 228 27.81 -27.02 26.43
C LEU A 228 26.56 -27.84 26.73
N ARG A 229 25.43 -27.45 26.15
CA ARG A 229 24.19 -28.22 26.30
C ARG A 229 24.23 -29.54 25.52
N ALA A 230 23.63 -30.60 26.05
CA ALA A 230 23.67 -31.95 25.47
C ALA A 230 23.17 -32.07 24.03
N HIS A 231 22.27 -31.19 23.58
CA HIS A 231 21.79 -31.15 22.19
C HIS A 231 22.77 -30.44 21.24
N GLU A 232 23.63 -29.54 21.75
CA GLU A 232 24.63 -28.82 20.97
C GLU A 232 25.82 -29.69 20.63
N THR A 233 26.18 -30.60 21.53
CA THR A 233 27.24 -31.59 21.28
C THR A 233 26.87 -32.62 20.21
N LYS A 234 25.57 -32.85 19.96
CA LYS A 234 25.12 -33.84 18.97
C LYS A 234 25.41 -33.41 17.51
N ALA A 235 25.57 -32.13 17.25
CA ALA A 235 25.84 -31.57 15.91
C ALA A 235 27.34 -31.42 15.61
N ASN A 236 28.22 -31.49 16.62
CA ASN A 236 29.64 -31.15 16.51
C ASN A 236 30.58 -32.32 16.84
N LEU A 237 30.07 -33.49 17.23
CA LEU A 237 30.76 -34.77 17.42
C LEU A 237 30.29 -35.79 16.40
#